data_67163dd7f71b593c0366ba47bb6a0db8
#
_entry.id   67163dd7f71b593c0366ba47bb6a0db8
#
_cell.length_a   1.000
_cell.length_b   1.000
_cell.length_c   1.000
_cell.angle_alpha   90.00
_cell.angle_beta   90.00
_cell.angle_gamma   90.00
#
_symmetry.space_group_name_H-M   'P 1'
#
loop_
_entity.id
_entity.type
_entity.pdbx_description
1 polymer ?
#
loop_
_entity_poly.entity_id
_entity_poly.type
_entity_poly.pdbx_seq_one_letter_code
_entity_poly.pdbx_strand_id
1 'polypeptide(L)'
;MFFDILPVVRYDTAGFFCTKGSVCQACRRLLEWCATAKNMSETGDCKGEDKEEEQGFMKKLHTYIGHYWYGYLFAICSMIIATGLDMVYPQITQRIVDEVIIGGKMELLTGLLVGIVAVGIGRCIFGYCKEFSFDVLSSKIGAQIRKDLFRHIQTLSMNYFDNTNTGELMARVKDDVDKIWNAMGYVGMLTIEVVIHVSMVLYCMFHLNWKLALIPLVTMISCGAIAIIMERKLDKIYEDISEENAVLTTVAEENLAGVRTVKAFAREKFEIEKFLSHNKRYYDLNISQSKVLVKYYPYFQFVGKALPVAMTILGGVS
;
A
#
# COMPACT_ATOMS: atom_id res chain seq x y z
N MET A 1 -8.85 23.31 -17.41
CA MET A 1 -7.45 22.98 -17.25
C MET A 1 -7.09 22.54 -15.81
N PHE A 2 -8.08 22.11 -15.04
CA PHE A 2 -7.92 21.56 -13.66
C PHE A 2 -8.59 20.19 -13.50
N PHE A 3 -9.12 19.62 -14.59
CA PHE A 3 -9.88 18.36 -14.59
C PHE A 3 -9.14 17.17 -15.23
N ASP A 4 -7.93 17.38 -15.78
CA ASP A 4 -7.20 16.34 -16.53
C ASP A 4 -6.13 15.57 -15.71
N ILE A 5 -5.99 15.87 -14.41
CA ILE A 5 -5.04 15.17 -13.51
C ILE A 5 -5.71 14.01 -12.71
N LEU A 6 -7.01 13.84 -12.85
CA LEU A 6 -7.81 12.86 -12.09
C LEU A 6 -7.70 11.36 -12.53
N PRO A 7 -7.15 10.96 -13.69
CA PRO A 7 -7.04 9.53 -13.97
C PRO A 7 -5.89 8.83 -13.24
N VAL A 8 -4.84 9.55 -12.79
CA VAL A 8 -3.68 8.92 -12.12
C VAL A 8 -3.98 8.56 -10.66
N VAL A 9 -4.83 9.33 -9.97
CA VAL A 9 -5.22 9.06 -8.56
C VAL A 9 -6.21 7.89 -8.46
N ARG A 10 -6.83 7.47 -9.56
CA ARG A 10 -7.85 6.40 -9.58
C ARG A 10 -7.27 4.99 -9.48
N TYR A 11 -5.99 4.80 -9.76
CA TYR A 11 -5.31 3.50 -9.65
C TYR A 11 -4.72 3.23 -8.27
N ASP A 12 -4.37 4.28 -7.51
CA ASP A 12 -3.65 4.11 -6.25
C ASP A 12 -4.51 3.72 -5.05
N THR A 13 -5.81 4.06 -5.04
CA THR A 13 -6.68 3.69 -3.92
C THR A 13 -7.09 2.21 -3.93
N ALA A 14 -7.16 1.57 -5.10
CA ALA A 14 -7.35 0.12 -5.19
C ALA A 14 -6.06 -0.64 -4.83
N GLY A 15 -4.89 -0.09 -5.17
CA GLY A 15 -3.58 -0.62 -4.77
C GLY A 15 -3.33 -0.58 -3.26
N PHE A 16 -3.88 0.42 -2.56
CA PHE A 16 -3.70 0.58 -1.12
C PHE A 16 -4.35 -0.54 -0.29
N PHE A 17 -5.50 -1.05 -0.74
CA PHE A 17 -6.17 -2.17 -0.06
C PHE A 17 -5.58 -3.54 -0.41
N CYS A 18 -4.94 -3.67 -1.58
CA CYS A 18 -4.35 -4.94 -2.03
C CYS A 18 -3.00 -5.28 -1.39
N THR A 19 -2.27 -4.28 -0.85
CA THR A 19 -0.88 -4.46 -0.41
C THR A 19 -0.74 -5.16 0.94
N LYS A 20 -1.74 -5.15 1.83
CA LYS A 20 -1.62 -5.83 3.14
C LYS A 20 -1.57 -7.35 3.00
N GLY A 21 -2.43 -7.95 2.17
CA GLY A 21 -2.41 -9.39 1.92
C GLY A 21 -1.16 -9.85 1.16
N SER A 22 -0.76 -9.11 0.11
CA SER A 22 0.41 -9.46 -0.71
C SER A 22 1.75 -9.25 0.00
N VAL A 23 1.86 -8.24 0.87
CA VAL A 23 3.04 -8.02 1.72
C VAL A 23 3.16 -9.13 2.78
N CYS A 24 2.05 -9.53 3.40
CA CYS A 24 2.03 -10.64 4.35
C CYS A 24 2.37 -11.98 3.68
N GLN A 25 1.88 -12.25 2.46
CA GLN A 25 2.24 -13.44 1.69
C GLN A 25 3.69 -13.43 1.19
N ALA A 26 4.23 -12.28 0.77
CA ALA A 26 5.62 -12.18 0.36
C ALA A 26 6.57 -12.34 1.57
N CYS A 27 6.25 -11.72 2.70
CA CYS A 27 6.97 -11.94 3.96
C CYS A 27 6.87 -13.38 4.41
N ARG A 28 5.70 -14.01 4.32
CA ARG A 28 5.50 -15.43 4.65
C ARG A 28 6.32 -16.36 3.74
N ARG A 29 6.30 -16.16 2.42
CA ARG A 29 7.10 -16.98 1.47
C ARG A 29 8.60 -16.80 1.66
N LEU A 30 9.08 -15.59 1.97
CA LEU A 30 10.48 -15.37 2.31
C LEU A 30 10.87 -16.04 3.64
N LEU A 31 9.97 -16.04 4.62
CA LEU A 31 10.13 -16.74 5.89
C LEU A 31 10.17 -18.26 5.68
N GLU A 32 9.21 -18.79 4.92
CA GLU A 32 9.14 -20.23 4.56
C GLU A 32 10.40 -20.65 3.79
N TRP A 33 10.94 -19.79 2.92
CA TRP A 33 12.16 -20.08 2.18
C TRP A 33 13.42 -20.05 3.07
N CYS A 34 13.55 -19.05 3.94
CA CYS A 34 14.63 -19.03 4.93
C CYS A 34 14.57 -20.24 5.87
N ALA A 35 13.39 -20.69 6.23
CA ALA A 35 13.12 -21.88 7.03
C ALA A 35 13.51 -23.16 6.27
N THR A 36 13.04 -23.29 5.03
CA THR A 36 13.33 -24.46 4.18
C THR A 36 14.82 -24.61 3.89
N ALA A 37 15.53 -23.48 3.65
CA ALA A 37 16.99 -23.48 3.47
C ALA A 37 17.76 -23.91 4.73
N LYS A 38 17.19 -23.70 5.93
CA LYS A 38 17.77 -24.14 7.20
C LYS A 38 17.41 -25.58 7.52
N ASN A 39 16.17 -26.04 7.19
CA ASN A 39 15.70 -27.38 7.49
C ASN A 39 16.21 -28.48 6.54
N MET A 40 16.83 -28.15 5.42
CA MET A 40 17.56 -29.15 4.62
C MET A 40 18.84 -29.65 5.31
N SER A 41 19.20 -29.11 6.47
CA SER A 41 20.30 -29.64 7.30
C SER A 41 19.85 -30.46 8.52
N GLU A 42 18.54 -30.42 8.91
CA GLU A 42 18.04 -31.23 10.05
C GLU A 42 16.57 -31.56 9.86
N THR A 43 16.26 -32.85 9.82
CA THR A 43 14.90 -33.42 9.78
C THR A 43 14.25 -33.36 11.16
N GLY A 44 13.08 -32.80 11.28
CA GLY A 44 12.19 -33.00 12.41
C GLY A 44 11.30 -31.83 12.83
N ASP A 45 10.00 -32.08 12.70
CA ASP A 45 8.84 -31.57 13.44
C ASP A 45 8.44 -30.07 13.32
N CYS A 46 7.35 -29.84 12.53
CA CYS A 46 6.84 -28.51 12.17
C CYS A 46 5.52 -28.19 12.88
N LYS A 47 5.55 -27.58 14.06
CA LYS A 47 4.37 -26.84 14.61
C LYS A 47 4.64 -25.79 15.68
N GLY A 48 5.88 -25.60 16.11
CA GLY A 48 6.27 -24.56 17.09
C GLY A 48 7.10 -23.41 16.50
N GLU A 49 7.63 -23.58 15.29
CA GLU A 49 8.71 -22.76 14.72
C GLU A 49 8.24 -21.47 14.02
N ASP A 50 6.99 -21.41 13.53
CA ASP A 50 6.48 -20.27 12.76
C ASP A 50 6.56 -18.91 13.53
N LYS A 51 6.39 -18.93 14.85
CA LYS A 51 6.44 -17.72 15.68
C LYS A 51 7.86 -17.27 16.01
N GLU A 52 8.81 -18.18 16.14
CA GLU A 52 10.21 -17.85 16.41
C GLU A 52 10.90 -17.34 15.15
N GLU A 53 10.52 -17.85 13.98
CA GLU A 53 11.03 -17.39 12.68
C GLU A 53 10.52 -15.99 12.29
N GLU A 54 9.23 -15.70 12.52
CA GLU A 54 8.70 -14.34 12.37
C GLU A 54 9.45 -13.36 13.27
N GLN A 55 9.74 -13.72 14.50
CA GLN A 55 10.53 -12.88 15.41
C GLN A 55 11.98 -12.71 14.95
N GLY A 56 12.58 -13.75 14.38
CA GLY A 56 13.94 -13.71 13.82
C GLY A 56 14.05 -12.77 12.60
N PHE A 57 13.06 -12.81 11.71
CA PHE A 57 12.97 -11.90 10.55
C PHE A 57 12.75 -10.45 10.97
N MET A 58 11.81 -10.20 11.88
CA MET A 58 11.54 -8.86 12.41
C MET A 58 12.77 -8.27 13.12
N LYS A 59 13.55 -9.08 13.84
CA LYS A 59 14.82 -8.64 14.45
C LYS A 59 15.86 -8.26 13.41
N LYS A 60 16.00 -9.03 12.33
CA LYS A 60 16.91 -8.70 11.22
C LYS A 60 16.47 -7.42 10.51
N LEU A 61 15.19 -7.29 10.21
CA LEU A 61 14.62 -6.08 9.59
C LEU A 61 14.84 -4.84 10.47
N HIS A 62 14.63 -4.98 11.78
CA HIS A 62 14.91 -3.92 12.75
C HIS A 62 16.40 -3.53 12.75
N THR A 63 17.30 -4.47 12.53
CA THR A 63 18.75 -4.17 12.44
C THR A 63 19.07 -3.33 11.19
N TYR A 64 18.44 -3.61 10.04
CA TYR A 64 18.58 -2.80 8.83
C TYR A 64 17.99 -1.39 9.01
N ILE A 65 16.81 -1.27 9.62
CA ILE A 65 16.19 0.02 9.94
C ILE A 65 17.06 0.79 10.94
N GLY A 66 17.57 0.11 11.97
CA GLY A 66 18.42 0.70 13.02
C GLY A 66 19.69 1.34 12.49
N HIS A 67 20.26 0.83 11.39
CA HIS A 67 21.43 1.41 10.76
C HIS A 67 21.14 2.79 10.10
N TYR A 68 19.91 3.01 9.67
CA TYR A 68 19.46 4.25 8.99
C TYR A 68 18.48 5.09 9.82
N TRP A 69 18.42 4.90 11.14
CA TRP A 69 17.42 5.51 12.01
C TRP A 69 17.39 7.05 11.95
N TYR A 70 18.55 7.70 11.79
CA TYR A 70 18.61 9.15 11.61
C TYR A 70 17.87 9.64 10.36
N GLY A 71 17.95 8.87 9.28
CA GLY A 71 17.24 9.19 8.04
C GLY A 71 15.72 9.06 8.21
N TYR A 72 15.25 8.00 8.88
CA TYR A 72 13.84 7.84 9.20
C TYR A 72 13.35 8.93 10.17
N LEU A 73 14.15 9.30 11.17
CA LEU A 73 13.82 10.40 12.07
C LEU A 73 13.65 11.72 11.30
N PHE A 74 14.58 12.04 10.40
CA PHE A 74 14.48 13.22 9.54
C PHE A 74 13.23 13.20 8.66
N ALA A 75 12.92 12.05 8.03
CA ALA A 75 11.73 11.88 7.22
C ALA A 75 10.43 12.05 8.01
N ILE A 76 10.37 11.48 9.22
CA ILE A 76 9.22 11.62 10.13
C ILE A 76 9.08 13.08 10.61
N CYS A 77 10.17 13.75 10.96
CA CYS A 77 10.12 15.17 11.33
C CYS A 77 9.60 16.04 10.16
N SER A 78 10.10 15.80 8.94
CA SER A 78 9.63 16.49 7.75
C SER A 78 8.14 16.22 7.49
N MET A 79 7.67 14.99 7.71
CA MET A 79 6.27 14.60 7.62
C MET A 79 5.40 15.34 8.64
N ILE A 80 5.82 15.40 9.89
CA ILE A 80 5.08 16.11 10.96
C ILE A 80 4.98 17.61 10.62
N ILE A 81 6.06 18.22 10.14
CA ILE A 81 6.06 19.63 9.74
C ILE A 81 5.13 19.84 8.52
N ALA A 82 5.20 18.99 7.51
CA ALA A 82 4.32 19.09 6.33
C ALA A 82 2.84 18.97 6.73
N THR A 83 2.49 17.99 7.57
CA THR A 83 1.12 17.80 8.08
C THR A 83 0.69 18.98 8.96
N GLY A 84 1.60 19.53 9.76
CA GLY A 84 1.33 20.73 10.56
C GLY A 84 1.01 21.95 9.70
N LEU A 85 1.74 22.15 8.62
CA LEU A 85 1.47 23.21 7.64
C LEU A 85 0.10 23.04 6.97
N ASP A 86 -0.34 21.80 6.70
CA ASP A 86 -1.69 21.53 6.20
C ASP A 86 -2.78 21.98 7.18
N MET A 87 -2.55 21.92 8.49
CA MET A 87 -3.50 22.40 9.50
C MET A 87 -3.52 23.92 9.62
N VAL A 88 -2.46 24.63 9.21
CA VAL A 88 -2.40 26.09 9.22
C VAL A 88 -3.24 26.70 8.11
N TYR A 89 -3.35 26.04 6.95
CA TYR A 89 -4.11 26.53 5.79
C TYR A 89 -5.59 26.85 6.11
N PRO A 90 -6.39 25.95 6.75
CA PRO A 90 -7.76 26.27 7.13
C PRO A 90 -7.86 27.43 8.12
N GLN A 91 -6.90 27.57 9.04
CA GLN A 91 -6.87 28.65 10.02
C GLN A 91 -6.65 30.02 9.35
N ILE A 92 -5.75 30.10 8.37
CA ILE A 92 -5.55 31.35 7.61
C ILE A 92 -6.82 31.66 6.81
N THR A 93 -7.45 30.66 6.18
CA THR A 93 -8.70 30.83 5.44
C THR A 93 -9.82 31.34 6.33
N GLN A 94 -9.95 30.80 7.55
CA GLN A 94 -10.91 31.29 8.53
C GLN A 94 -10.65 32.78 8.87
N ARG A 95 -9.41 33.17 9.15
CA ARG A 95 -9.07 34.58 9.43
C ARG A 95 -9.38 35.51 8.27
N ILE A 96 -9.21 35.07 7.02
CA ILE A 96 -9.61 35.85 5.86
C ILE A 96 -11.11 36.11 5.87
N VAL A 97 -11.92 35.11 6.16
CA VAL A 97 -13.36 35.26 6.22
C VAL A 97 -13.78 36.17 7.37
N ASP A 98 -13.28 35.91 8.59
CA ASP A 98 -13.71 36.60 9.80
C ASP A 98 -13.21 38.06 9.87
N GLU A 99 -11.93 38.29 9.57
CA GLU A 99 -11.31 39.62 9.76
C GLU A 99 -11.36 40.50 8.51
N VAL A 100 -11.22 39.89 7.31
CA VAL A 100 -11.18 40.67 6.05
C VAL A 100 -12.59 40.84 5.47
N ILE A 101 -13.35 39.74 5.30
CA ILE A 101 -14.66 39.79 4.64
C ILE A 101 -15.71 40.37 5.59
N ILE A 102 -15.82 39.84 6.81
CA ILE A 102 -16.83 40.26 7.79
C ILE A 102 -16.36 41.53 8.51
N GLY A 103 -15.08 41.57 8.92
CA GLY A 103 -14.49 42.68 9.68
C GLY A 103 -14.07 43.90 8.85
N GLY A 104 -14.06 43.82 7.51
CA GLY A 104 -13.72 44.90 6.58
C GLY A 104 -12.26 45.35 6.60
N LYS A 105 -11.35 44.63 7.25
CA LYS A 105 -9.93 44.98 7.38
C LYS A 105 -9.12 44.57 6.15
N MET A 106 -9.25 45.30 5.03
CA MET A 106 -8.56 44.97 3.78
C MET A 106 -7.02 45.05 3.87
N GLU A 107 -6.45 45.76 4.83
CA GLU A 107 -4.99 45.84 5.02
C GLU A 107 -4.35 44.51 5.35
N LEU A 108 -5.06 43.60 6.05
CA LEU A 108 -4.58 42.29 6.44
C LEU A 108 -4.59 41.29 5.29
N LEU A 109 -5.37 41.53 4.22
CA LEU A 109 -5.54 40.60 3.10
C LEU A 109 -4.21 40.24 2.45
N THR A 110 -3.37 41.25 2.16
CA THR A 110 -2.07 41.02 1.50
C THR A 110 -1.15 40.14 2.35
N GLY A 111 -1.10 40.37 3.66
CA GLY A 111 -0.30 39.57 4.59
C GLY A 111 -0.78 38.11 4.69
N LEU A 112 -2.10 37.91 4.74
CA LEU A 112 -2.70 36.57 4.80
C LEU A 112 -2.51 35.78 3.48
N LEU A 113 -2.61 36.47 2.33
CA LEU A 113 -2.33 35.84 1.01
C LEU A 113 -0.86 35.43 0.89
N VAL A 114 0.07 36.28 1.30
CA VAL A 114 1.50 35.92 1.37
C VAL A 114 1.71 34.73 2.31
N GLY A 115 1.00 34.70 3.44
CA GLY A 115 1.01 33.60 4.39
C GLY A 115 0.57 32.26 3.75
N ILE A 116 -0.50 32.26 2.96
CA ILE A 116 -0.95 31.05 2.23
C ILE A 116 0.13 30.56 1.27
N VAL A 117 0.73 31.47 0.50
CA VAL A 117 1.81 31.12 -0.44
C VAL A 117 3.02 30.57 0.30
N ALA A 118 3.42 31.18 1.40
CA ALA A 118 4.54 30.72 2.24
C ALA A 118 4.28 29.33 2.83
N VAL A 119 3.07 29.06 3.34
CA VAL A 119 2.64 27.74 3.82
C VAL A 119 2.67 26.71 2.68
N GLY A 120 2.17 27.07 1.48
CA GLY A 120 2.19 26.20 0.30
C GLY A 120 3.62 25.81 -0.12
N ILE A 121 4.53 26.80 -0.17
CA ILE A 121 5.95 26.56 -0.48
C ILE A 121 6.59 25.67 0.60
N GLY A 122 6.36 25.97 1.87
CA GLY A 122 6.86 25.16 2.99
C GLY A 122 6.40 23.70 2.89
N ARG A 123 5.11 23.51 2.63
CA ARG A 123 4.53 22.16 2.41
C ARG A 123 5.20 21.41 1.26
N CYS A 124 5.43 22.07 0.11
CA CYS A 124 6.11 21.46 -1.04
C CYS A 124 7.53 21.04 -0.68
N ILE A 125 8.29 21.88 0.03
CA ILE A 125 9.67 21.58 0.42
C ILE A 125 9.72 20.39 1.39
N PHE A 126 8.93 20.43 2.48
CA PHE A 126 8.92 19.36 3.47
C PHE A 126 8.29 18.08 2.93
N GLY A 127 7.28 18.18 2.05
CA GLY A 127 6.71 17.04 1.33
C GLY A 127 7.74 16.35 0.45
N TYR A 128 8.49 17.12 -0.33
CA TYR A 128 9.60 16.59 -1.14
C TYR A 128 10.69 15.92 -0.27
N CYS A 129 11.11 16.57 0.81
CA CYS A 129 12.11 16.02 1.74
C CYS A 129 11.63 14.70 2.35
N LYS A 130 10.35 14.60 2.71
CA LYS A 130 9.72 13.38 3.23
C LYS A 130 9.81 12.25 2.21
N GLU A 131 9.25 12.44 1.02
CA GLU A 131 9.19 11.40 -0.03
C GLU A 131 10.59 10.97 -0.47
N PHE A 132 11.45 11.93 -0.78
CA PHE A 132 12.83 11.64 -1.16
C PHE A 132 13.59 10.85 -0.10
N SER A 133 13.41 11.18 1.18
CA SER A 133 14.09 10.46 2.27
C SER A 133 13.59 9.01 2.36
N PHE A 134 12.28 8.77 2.32
CA PHE A 134 11.73 7.41 2.36
C PHE A 134 12.17 6.57 1.15
N ASP A 135 12.17 7.14 -0.05
CA ASP A 135 12.61 6.45 -1.27
C ASP A 135 14.10 6.08 -1.23
N VAL A 136 14.96 7.02 -0.80
CA VAL A 136 16.39 6.74 -0.69
C VAL A 136 16.68 5.69 0.38
N LEU A 137 15.98 5.76 1.53
CA LEU A 137 16.20 4.78 2.60
C LEU A 137 15.73 3.39 2.19
N SER A 138 14.52 3.27 1.64
CA SER A 138 13.99 1.99 1.17
C SER A 138 14.84 1.39 0.07
N SER A 139 15.35 2.21 -0.87
CA SER A 139 16.26 1.77 -1.93
C SER A 139 17.59 1.25 -1.38
N LYS A 140 18.18 1.92 -0.38
CA LYS A 140 19.41 1.45 0.29
C LYS A 140 19.19 0.13 1.02
N ILE A 141 18.08 -0.01 1.74
CA ILE A 141 17.73 -1.25 2.45
C ILE A 141 17.47 -2.38 1.44
N GLY A 142 16.71 -2.13 0.38
CA GLY A 142 16.49 -3.11 -0.69
C GLY A 142 17.79 -3.58 -1.35
N ALA A 143 18.71 -2.66 -1.64
CA ALA A 143 20.02 -2.99 -2.18
C ALA A 143 20.87 -3.83 -1.19
N GLN A 144 20.82 -3.51 0.10
CA GLN A 144 21.54 -4.27 1.12
C GLN A 144 20.96 -5.68 1.28
N ILE A 145 19.62 -5.82 1.30
CA ILE A 145 18.94 -7.13 1.35
C ILE A 145 19.34 -7.98 0.13
N ARG A 146 19.32 -7.42 -1.10
CA ARG A 146 19.75 -8.14 -2.30
C ARG A 146 21.20 -8.61 -2.21
N LYS A 147 22.09 -7.75 -1.73
CA LYS A 147 23.50 -8.08 -1.55
C LYS A 147 23.69 -9.23 -0.56
N ASP A 148 23.00 -9.18 0.58
CA ASP A 148 23.13 -10.19 1.62
C ASP A 148 22.50 -11.50 1.18
N LEU A 149 21.35 -11.45 0.48
CA LEU A 149 20.67 -12.62 -0.10
C LEU A 149 21.54 -13.28 -1.17
N PHE A 150 22.10 -12.50 -2.09
CA PHE A 150 22.99 -13.03 -3.14
C PHE A 150 24.24 -13.67 -2.54
N ARG A 151 24.82 -13.03 -1.51
CA ARG A 151 25.97 -13.59 -0.80
C ARG A 151 25.63 -14.91 -0.11
N HIS A 152 24.43 -15.01 0.49
CA HIS A 152 23.95 -16.25 1.10
C HIS A 152 23.75 -17.36 0.06
N ILE A 153 23.13 -17.05 -1.07
CA ILE A 153 22.96 -18.01 -2.17
C ILE A 153 24.30 -18.61 -2.61
N GLN A 154 25.36 -17.82 -2.69
CA GLN A 154 26.69 -18.30 -3.08
C GLN A 154 27.33 -19.24 -2.04
N THR A 155 26.81 -19.30 -0.83
CA THR A 155 27.30 -20.23 0.23
C THR A 155 26.53 -21.53 0.30
N LEU A 156 25.46 -21.70 -0.49
CA LEU A 156 24.65 -22.91 -0.51
C LEU A 156 25.39 -24.07 -1.19
N SER A 157 25.06 -25.30 -0.79
CA SER A 157 25.68 -26.51 -1.33
C SER A 157 25.23 -26.79 -2.77
N MET A 158 26.07 -27.52 -3.55
CA MET A 158 25.71 -27.92 -4.91
C MET A 158 24.44 -28.76 -4.97
N ASN A 159 24.18 -29.61 -3.98
CA ASN A 159 22.99 -30.42 -3.88
C ASN A 159 21.69 -29.57 -3.81
N TYR A 160 21.79 -28.36 -3.27
CA TYR A 160 20.67 -27.40 -3.26
C TYR A 160 20.35 -26.92 -4.70
N PHE A 161 21.39 -26.60 -5.48
CA PHE A 161 21.23 -26.14 -6.87
C PHE A 161 20.73 -27.23 -7.82
N ASP A 162 21.10 -28.49 -7.56
CA ASP A 162 20.62 -29.62 -8.34
C ASP A 162 19.11 -29.88 -8.17
N ASN A 163 18.55 -29.50 -7.00
CA ASN A 163 17.13 -29.68 -6.67
C ASN A 163 16.29 -28.38 -6.81
N THR A 164 16.90 -27.25 -7.11
CA THR A 164 16.20 -25.96 -7.13
C THR A 164 16.38 -25.29 -8.50
N ASN A 165 15.29 -24.78 -9.06
CA ASN A 165 15.34 -24.04 -10.31
C ASN A 165 16.02 -22.68 -10.11
N THR A 166 17.11 -22.41 -10.84
CA THR A 166 17.82 -21.12 -10.78
C THR A 166 16.93 -19.92 -11.12
N GLY A 167 15.94 -20.10 -12.00
CA GLY A 167 14.95 -19.08 -12.35
C GLY A 167 14.06 -18.69 -11.15
N GLU A 168 13.67 -19.66 -10.33
CA GLU A 168 12.91 -19.42 -9.10
C GLU A 168 13.74 -18.64 -8.09
N LEU A 169 15.01 -18.97 -7.90
CA LEU A 169 15.91 -18.22 -7.03
C LEU A 169 16.07 -16.78 -7.48
N MET A 170 16.23 -16.54 -8.78
CA MET A 170 16.34 -15.19 -9.34
C MET A 170 15.06 -14.39 -9.19
N ALA A 171 13.88 -15.03 -9.37
CA ALA A 171 12.59 -14.39 -9.12
C ALA A 171 12.48 -13.95 -7.66
N ARG A 172 12.89 -14.77 -6.70
CA ARG A 172 12.90 -14.41 -5.27
C ARG A 172 13.84 -13.24 -4.96
N VAL A 173 15.06 -13.25 -5.50
CA VAL A 173 16.03 -12.16 -5.30
C VAL A 173 15.54 -10.84 -5.87
N LYS A 174 14.77 -10.88 -6.96
CA LYS A 174 14.25 -9.69 -7.62
C LYS A 174 12.88 -9.31 -7.05
N ASP A 175 11.87 -10.15 -7.28
CA ASP A 175 10.48 -9.78 -7.12
C ASP A 175 10.07 -9.70 -5.63
N ASP A 176 10.58 -10.59 -4.78
CA ASP A 176 10.25 -10.55 -3.34
C ASP A 176 10.97 -9.42 -2.63
N VAL A 177 12.21 -9.12 -3.03
CA VAL A 177 12.93 -7.94 -2.48
C VAL A 177 12.29 -6.64 -2.96
N ASP A 178 11.76 -6.57 -4.19
CA ASP A 178 11.02 -5.41 -4.67
C ASP A 178 9.71 -5.19 -3.89
N LYS A 179 9.03 -6.26 -3.48
CA LYS A 179 7.86 -6.17 -2.59
C LYS A 179 8.23 -5.63 -1.21
N ILE A 180 9.36 -6.08 -0.63
CA ILE A 180 9.85 -5.57 0.66
C ILE A 180 10.23 -4.10 0.53
N TRP A 181 10.95 -3.74 -0.53
CA TRP A 181 11.30 -2.35 -0.82
C TRP A 181 10.07 -1.44 -0.89
N ASN A 182 9.03 -1.86 -1.63
CA ASN A 182 7.77 -1.13 -1.73
C ASN A 182 7.03 -1.05 -0.38
N ALA A 183 7.03 -2.16 0.38
CA ALA A 183 6.40 -2.19 1.70
C ALA A 183 7.08 -1.24 2.70
N MET A 184 8.40 -1.15 2.69
CA MET A 184 9.16 -0.27 3.59
C MET A 184 9.20 1.18 3.12
N GLY A 185 9.18 1.41 1.81
CA GLY A 185 9.16 2.72 1.20
C GLY A 185 7.75 3.32 1.21
N TYR A 186 7.04 3.13 0.10
CA TYR A 186 5.76 3.79 -0.14
C TYR A 186 4.65 3.39 0.84
N VAL A 187 4.45 2.09 1.06
CA VAL A 187 3.37 1.61 1.95
C VAL A 187 3.64 1.97 3.40
N GLY A 188 4.90 1.81 3.86
CA GLY A 188 5.31 2.18 5.21
C GLY A 188 5.15 3.68 5.46
N MET A 189 5.61 4.50 4.50
CA MET A 189 5.44 5.95 4.54
C MET A 189 3.96 6.34 4.66
N LEU A 190 3.10 5.83 3.77
CA LEU A 190 1.67 6.14 3.79
C LEU A 190 1.00 5.71 5.09
N THR A 191 1.37 4.54 5.64
CA THR A 191 0.80 4.07 6.90
C THR A 191 1.14 5.02 8.05
N ILE A 192 2.40 5.44 8.16
CA ILE A 192 2.84 6.40 9.18
C ILE A 192 2.16 7.76 8.96
N GLU A 193 2.08 8.21 7.71
CA GLU A 193 1.43 9.48 7.34
C GLU A 193 -0.04 9.51 7.75
N VAL A 194 -0.80 8.46 7.44
CA VAL A 194 -2.21 8.37 7.83
C VAL A 194 -2.38 8.39 9.35
N VAL A 195 -1.54 7.66 10.09
CA VAL A 195 -1.61 7.63 11.55
C VAL A 195 -1.32 9.03 12.14
N ILE A 196 -0.28 9.71 11.66
CA ILE A 196 0.08 11.05 12.13
C ILE A 196 -1.02 12.05 11.76
N HIS A 197 -1.50 12.02 10.51
CA HIS A 197 -2.52 12.93 10.01
C HIS A 197 -3.83 12.77 10.78
N VAL A 198 -4.33 11.55 10.93
CA VAL A 198 -5.55 11.25 11.69
C VAL A 198 -5.43 11.69 13.16
N SER A 199 -4.29 11.38 13.80
CA SER A 199 -4.04 11.76 15.19
C SER A 199 -4.05 13.27 15.37
N MET A 200 -3.40 14.00 14.46
CA MET A 200 -3.30 15.46 14.49
C MET A 200 -4.64 16.13 14.24
N VAL A 201 -5.40 15.64 13.25
CA VAL A 201 -6.76 16.16 12.97
C VAL A 201 -7.69 15.93 14.14
N LEU A 202 -7.70 14.72 14.72
CA LEU A 202 -8.51 14.41 15.89
C LEU A 202 -8.15 15.29 17.07
N TYR A 203 -6.85 15.47 17.36
CA TYR A 203 -6.37 16.36 18.41
C TYR A 203 -6.90 17.79 18.23
N CYS A 204 -6.75 18.36 17.04
CA CYS A 204 -7.26 19.71 16.73
C CYS A 204 -8.78 19.80 16.88
N MET A 205 -9.53 18.81 16.40
CA MET A 205 -10.99 18.81 16.47
C MET A 205 -11.49 18.69 17.92
N PHE A 206 -10.89 17.82 18.74
CA PHE A 206 -11.24 17.71 20.15
C PHE A 206 -10.95 18.99 20.94
N HIS A 207 -9.87 19.69 20.57
CA HIS A 207 -9.51 20.96 21.19
C HIS A 207 -10.48 22.10 20.83
N LEU A 208 -11.01 22.10 19.60
CA LEU A 208 -11.96 23.12 19.12
C LEU A 208 -13.36 22.89 19.69
N ASN A 209 -13.92 21.71 19.46
CA ASN A 209 -15.26 21.33 19.94
C ASN A 209 -15.40 19.80 20.01
N TRP A 210 -15.36 19.27 21.22
CA TRP A 210 -15.40 17.81 21.45
C TRP A 210 -16.70 17.15 20.95
N LYS A 211 -17.83 17.88 20.97
CA LYS A 211 -19.14 17.35 20.49
C LYS A 211 -19.14 17.16 18.98
N LEU A 212 -18.56 18.13 18.25
CA LEU A 212 -18.44 18.04 16.79
C LEU A 212 -17.38 16.99 16.38
N ALA A 213 -16.34 16.78 17.18
CA ALA A 213 -15.31 15.77 16.92
C ALA A 213 -15.83 14.32 16.97
N LEU A 214 -16.94 14.06 17.66
CA LEU A 214 -17.54 12.71 17.69
C LEU A 214 -18.11 12.27 16.34
N ILE A 215 -18.57 13.20 15.52
CA ILE A 215 -19.22 12.86 14.23
C ILE A 215 -18.21 12.20 13.27
N PRO A 216 -17.05 12.82 12.95
CA PRO A 216 -16.03 12.16 12.11
C PRO A 216 -15.44 10.91 12.77
N LEU A 217 -15.34 10.86 14.10
CA LEU A 217 -14.87 9.67 14.80
C LEU A 217 -15.79 8.45 14.55
N VAL A 218 -17.10 8.63 14.70
CA VAL A 218 -18.10 7.57 14.43
C VAL A 218 -18.09 7.17 12.95
N THR A 219 -17.99 8.15 12.04
CA THR A 219 -17.92 7.86 10.60
C THR A 219 -16.64 7.13 10.22
N MET A 220 -15.48 7.45 10.82
CA MET A 220 -14.22 6.73 10.61
C MET A 220 -14.33 5.27 11.06
N ILE A 221 -14.92 5.01 12.23
CA ILE A 221 -15.12 3.64 12.73
C ILE A 221 -16.04 2.85 11.78
N SER A 222 -17.15 3.46 11.33
CA SER A 222 -18.08 2.81 10.39
C SER A 222 -17.42 2.52 9.03
N CYS A 223 -16.66 3.47 8.49
CA CYS A 223 -15.88 3.25 7.26
C CYS A 223 -14.82 2.15 7.43
N GLY A 224 -14.11 2.14 8.56
CA GLY A 224 -13.13 1.10 8.87
C GLY A 224 -13.74 -0.29 8.95
N ALA A 225 -14.90 -0.43 9.62
CA ALA A 225 -15.61 -1.70 9.71
C ALA A 225 -16.04 -2.22 8.31
N ILE A 226 -16.59 -1.34 7.47
CA ILE A 226 -17.00 -1.70 6.11
C ILE A 226 -15.78 -2.01 5.23
N ALA A 227 -14.67 -1.28 5.39
CA ALA A 227 -13.44 -1.56 4.68
C ALA A 227 -12.89 -2.97 5.00
N ILE A 228 -12.89 -3.36 6.28
CA ILE A 228 -12.46 -4.72 6.69
C ILE A 228 -13.38 -5.81 6.10
N ILE A 229 -14.70 -5.57 6.07
CA ILE A 229 -15.65 -6.52 5.47
C ILE A 229 -15.42 -6.65 3.96
N MET A 230 -15.17 -5.54 3.28
CA MET A 230 -14.86 -5.50 1.85
C MET A 230 -13.54 -6.22 1.55
N GLU A 231 -12.48 -5.93 2.31
CA GLU A 231 -11.15 -6.54 2.18
C GLU A 231 -11.22 -8.07 2.28
N ARG A 232 -11.86 -8.60 3.34
CA ARG A 232 -12.02 -10.07 3.51
C ARG A 232 -12.73 -10.75 2.34
N LYS A 233 -13.67 -10.06 1.68
CA LYS A 233 -14.35 -10.60 0.49
C LYS A 233 -13.48 -10.53 -0.74
N LEU A 234 -12.70 -9.48 -0.88
CA LEU A 234 -11.78 -9.29 -1.98
C LEU A 234 -10.59 -10.26 -1.91
N ASP A 235 -10.05 -10.51 -0.71
CA ASP A 235 -8.91 -11.41 -0.52
C ASP A 235 -9.17 -12.79 -1.12
N LYS A 236 -10.35 -13.37 -0.84
CA LYS A 236 -10.71 -14.66 -1.41
C LYS A 236 -10.82 -14.63 -2.94
N ILE A 237 -11.43 -13.56 -3.49
CA ILE A 237 -11.57 -13.41 -4.94
C ILE A 237 -10.20 -13.21 -5.59
N TYR A 238 -9.27 -12.49 -4.95
CA TYR A 238 -7.90 -12.31 -5.45
C TYR A 238 -7.11 -13.61 -5.45
N GLU A 239 -7.30 -14.45 -4.43
CA GLU A 239 -6.72 -15.79 -4.37
C GLU A 239 -7.22 -16.64 -5.56
N ASP A 240 -8.55 -16.72 -5.74
CA ASP A 240 -9.18 -17.43 -6.87
C ASP A 240 -8.70 -16.91 -8.25
N ILE A 241 -8.56 -15.57 -8.41
CA ILE A 241 -8.03 -14.94 -9.62
C ILE A 241 -6.58 -15.33 -9.86
N SER A 242 -5.76 -15.33 -8.80
CA SER A 242 -4.34 -15.69 -8.90
C SER A 242 -4.14 -17.15 -9.29
N GLU A 243 -4.93 -18.07 -8.70
CA GLU A 243 -4.91 -19.49 -9.05
C GLU A 243 -5.32 -19.72 -10.50
N GLU A 244 -6.43 -19.12 -10.93
CA GLU A 244 -6.92 -19.30 -12.31
C GLU A 244 -5.95 -18.67 -13.34
N ASN A 245 -5.32 -17.54 -12.99
CA ASN A 245 -4.30 -16.92 -13.83
C ASN A 245 -3.06 -17.84 -13.99
N ALA A 246 -2.65 -18.52 -12.93
CA ALA A 246 -1.55 -19.49 -12.97
C ALA A 246 -1.90 -20.68 -13.90
N VAL A 247 -3.13 -21.22 -13.79
CA VAL A 247 -3.61 -22.30 -14.67
C VAL A 247 -3.67 -21.82 -16.13
N LEU A 248 -4.19 -20.60 -16.36
CA LEU A 248 -4.27 -20.02 -17.72
C LEU A 248 -2.89 -19.86 -18.35
N THR A 249 -1.92 -19.38 -17.56
CA THR A 249 -0.53 -19.23 -18.01
C THR A 249 0.09 -20.59 -18.34
N THR A 250 -0.09 -21.60 -17.48
CA THR A 250 0.40 -22.96 -17.71
C THR A 250 -0.18 -23.56 -18.99
N VAL A 251 -1.50 -23.42 -19.20
CA VAL A 251 -2.15 -23.90 -20.45
C VAL A 251 -1.58 -23.20 -21.68
N ALA A 252 -1.30 -21.89 -21.58
CA ALA A 252 -0.68 -21.16 -22.69
C ALA A 252 0.77 -21.62 -22.96
N GLU A 253 1.57 -21.79 -21.90
CA GLU A 253 2.96 -22.26 -22.00
C GLU A 253 3.05 -23.66 -22.58
N GLU A 254 2.23 -24.63 -22.11
CA GLU A 254 2.15 -25.97 -22.62
C GLU A 254 1.80 -25.98 -24.11
N ASN A 255 0.81 -25.19 -24.54
CA ASN A 255 0.39 -25.08 -25.92
C ASN A 255 1.47 -24.47 -26.80
N LEU A 256 2.18 -23.43 -26.32
CA LEU A 256 3.27 -22.81 -27.09
C LEU A 256 4.48 -23.74 -27.20
N ALA A 257 4.85 -24.44 -26.14
CA ALA A 257 5.94 -25.40 -26.13
C ALA A 257 5.60 -26.62 -27.03
N GLY A 258 4.35 -27.11 -26.98
CA GLY A 258 3.86 -28.28 -27.71
C GLY A 258 3.21 -27.96 -29.08
N VAL A 259 3.36 -26.75 -29.62
CA VAL A 259 2.63 -26.31 -30.82
C VAL A 259 2.81 -27.22 -32.05
N ARG A 260 3.99 -27.81 -32.19
CA ARG A 260 4.27 -28.77 -33.27
C ARG A 260 3.43 -30.04 -33.12
N THR A 261 3.27 -30.51 -31.89
CA THR A 261 2.45 -31.70 -31.57
C THR A 261 0.97 -31.42 -31.80
N VAL A 262 0.49 -30.28 -31.32
CA VAL A 262 -0.90 -29.82 -31.51
C VAL A 262 -1.24 -29.76 -33.00
N LYS A 263 -0.35 -29.20 -33.82
CA LYS A 263 -0.52 -29.12 -35.27
C LYS A 263 -0.41 -30.49 -35.96
N ALA A 264 0.51 -31.36 -35.55
CA ALA A 264 0.67 -32.70 -36.11
C ALA A 264 -0.59 -33.56 -35.93
N PHE A 265 -1.30 -33.37 -34.82
CA PHE A 265 -2.54 -34.08 -34.48
C PHE A 265 -3.82 -33.31 -34.83
N ALA A 266 -3.71 -32.12 -35.43
CA ALA A 266 -4.83 -31.22 -35.79
C ALA A 266 -5.78 -30.95 -34.62
N ARG A 267 -5.22 -30.74 -33.40
CA ARG A 267 -5.95 -30.54 -32.14
C ARG A 267 -6.13 -29.06 -31.76
N GLU A 268 -5.91 -28.13 -32.68
CA GLU A 268 -5.96 -26.69 -32.41
C GLU A 268 -7.30 -26.25 -31.81
N LYS A 269 -8.42 -26.77 -32.33
CA LYS A 269 -9.75 -26.41 -31.79
C LYS A 269 -9.93 -26.83 -30.35
N PHE A 270 -9.47 -28.00 -29.98
CA PHE A 270 -9.56 -28.51 -28.60
C PHE A 270 -8.75 -27.64 -27.64
N GLU A 271 -7.51 -27.29 -28.00
CA GLU A 271 -6.65 -26.47 -27.16
C GLU A 271 -7.17 -25.04 -27.05
N ILE A 272 -7.73 -24.48 -28.10
CA ILE A 272 -8.41 -23.19 -28.10
C ILE A 272 -9.62 -23.19 -27.12
N GLU A 273 -10.46 -24.25 -27.23
CA GLU A 273 -11.62 -24.37 -26.33
C GLU A 273 -11.20 -24.51 -24.85
N LYS A 274 -10.15 -25.32 -24.60
CA LYS A 274 -9.56 -25.46 -23.26
C LYS A 274 -9.11 -24.09 -22.71
N PHE A 275 -8.32 -23.36 -23.50
CA PHE A 275 -7.86 -22.01 -23.11
C PHE A 275 -9.03 -21.04 -22.88
N LEU A 276 -10.01 -21.01 -23.78
CA LEU A 276 -11.17 -20.12 -23.69
C LEU A 276 -12.03 -20.44 -22.45
N SER A 277 -12.11 -21.71 -22.02
CA SER A 277 -12.86 -22.08 -20.81
C SER A 277 -12.22 -21.49 -19.55
N HIS A 278 -10.89 -21.56 -19.43
CA HIS A 278 -10.14 -20.95 -18.32
C HIS A 278 -10.18 -19.42 -18.40
N ASN A 279 -10.04 -18.84 -19.59
CA ASN A 279 -10.15 -17.40 -19.79
C ASN A 279 -11.52 -16.85 -19.40
N LYS A 280 -12.60 -17.62 -19.69
CA LYS A 280 -13.94 -17.25 -19.25
C LYS A 280 -14.06 -17.27 -17.73
N ARG A 281 -13.52 -18.27 -17.06
CA ARG A 281 -13.51 -18.35 -15.60
C ARG A 281 -12.73 -17.20 -14.99
N TYR A 282 -11.56 -16.88 -15.52
CA TYR A 282 -10.77 -15.70 -15.13
C TYR A 282 -11.56 -14.40 -15.29
N TYR A 283 -12.27 -14.24 -16.43
CA TYR A 283 -13.17 -13.10 -16.66
C TYR A 283 -14.29 -13.03 -15.62
N ASP A 284 -14.97 -14.14 -15.34
CA ASP A 284 -16.08 -14.19 -14.38
C ASP A 284 -15.63 -13.84 -12.94
N LEU A 285 -14.42 -14.25 -12.55
CA LEU A 285 -13.80 -13.87 -11.28
C LEU A 285 -13.51 -12.37 -11.21
N ASN A 286 -12.95 -11.78 -12.27
CA ASN A 286 -12.72 -10.31 -12.34
C ASN A 286 -14.04 -9.52 -12.32
N ILE A 287 -15.11 -10.03 -12.93
CA ILE A 287 -16.44 -9.44 -12.82
C ILE A 287 -16.97 -9.53 -11.37
N SER A 288 -16.70 -10.64 -10.68
CA SER A 288 -17.09 -10.81 -9.28
C SER A 288 -16.36 -9.82 -8.36
N GLN A 289 -15.08 -9.60 -8.60
CA GLN A 289 -14.29 -8.54 -7.95
C GLN A 289 -14.93 -7.16 -8.17
N SER A 290 -15.23 -6.84 -9.43
CA SER A 290 -15.85 -5.56 -9.79
C SER A 290 -17.20 -5.36 -9.12
N LYS A 291 -18.03 -6.42 -9.01
CA LYS A 291 -19.33 -6.37 -8.30
C LYS A 291 -19.16 -6.04 -6.82
N VAL A 292 -18.13 -6.58 -6.16
CA VAL A 292 -17.83 -6.24 -4.76
C VAL A 292 -17.44 -4.77 -4.65
N LEU A 293 -16.54 -4.27 -5.51
CA LEU A 293 -16.11 -2.87 -5.51
C LEU A 293 -17.29 -1.91 -5.74
N VAL A 294 -18.12 -2.17 -6.77
CA VAL A 294 -19.29 -1.34 -7.09
C VAL A 294 -20.30 -1.32 -5.95
N LYS A 295 -20.40 -2.39 -5.15
CA LYS A 295 -21.32 -2.45 -4.01
C LYS A 295 -20.86 -1.56 -2.84
N TYR A 296 -19.55 -1.55 -2.52
CA TYR A 296 -19.03 -0.86 -1.32
C TYR A 296 -18.48 0.54 -1.62
N TYR A 297 -17.95 0.79 -2.82
CA TYR A 297 -17.36 2.08 -3.18
C TYR A 297 -18.31 3.28 -3.09
N PRO A 298 -19.60 3.20 -3.52
CA PRO A 298 -20.53 4.31 -3.37
C PRO A 298 -20.76 4.73 -1.91
N TYR A 299 -20.68 3.79 -0.96
CA TYR A 299 -20.80 4.12 0.46
C TYR A 299 -19.65 5.05 0.91
N PHE A 300 -18.41 4.74 0.57
CA PHE A 300 -17.27 5.60 0.92
C PHE A 300 -17.39 6.98 0.27
N GLN A 301 -17.82 7.03 -0.99
CA GLN A 301 -18.05 8.29 -1.70
C GLN A 301 -19.16 9.11 -1.06
N PHE A 302 -20.26 8.48 -0.67
CA PHE A 302 -21.37 9.16 0.00
C PHE A 302 -20.93 9.72 1.36
N VAL A 303 -20.31 8.92 2.20
CA VAL A 303 -19.84 9.35 3.53
C VAL A 303 -18.82 10.48 3.41
N GLY A 304 -17.85 10.36 2.49
CA GLY A 304 -16.83 11.40 2.26
C GLY A 304 -17.41 12.74 1.82
N LYS A 305 -18.53 12.75 1.09
CA LYS A 305 -19.21 13.98 0.66
C LYS A 305 -20.25 14.48 1.66
N ALA A 306 -20.92 13.57 2.36
CA ALA A 306 -21.94 13.93 3.36
C ALA A 306 -21.33 14.49 4.65
N LEU A 307 -20.15 14.01 5.04
CA LEU A 307 -19.49 14.43 6.28
C LEU A 307 -19.21 15.94 6.33
N PRO A 308 -18.58 16.59 5.32
CA PRO A 308 -18.37 18.04 5.33
C PRO A 308 -19.68 18.82 5.40
N VAL A 309 -20.73 18.36 4.70
CA VAL A 309 -22.05 19.01 4.72
C VAL A 309 -22.68 18.91 6.13
N ALA A 310 -22.65 17.72 6.75
CA ALA A 310 -23.14 17.54 8.10
C ALA A 310 -22.38 18.39 9.12
N MET A 311 -21.05 18.48 8.97
CA MET A 311 -20.19 19.31 9.83
C MET A 311 -20.51 20.79 9.69
N THR A 312 -20.78 21.28 8.47
CA THR A 312 -21.14 22.69 8.23
C THR A 312 -22.50 23.03 8.82
N ILE A 313 -23.50 22.14 8.64
CA ILE A 313 -24.84 22.38 9.19
C ILE A 313 -24.81 22.37 10.72
N LEU A 314 -24.21 21.35 11.33
CA LEU A 314 -24.17 21.20 12.78
C LEU A 314 -23.25 22.22 13.47
N GLY A 315 -22.13 22.58 12.83
CA GLY A 315 -21.23 23.61 13.31
C GLY A 315 -21.78 25.03 13.18
N GLY A 316 -22.65 25.27 12.18
CA GLY A 316 -23.32 26.57 12.04
C GLY A 316 -24.50 26.79 13.03
N VAL A 317 -24.98 25.72 13.66
CA VAL A 317 -26.06 25.78 14.68
C VAL A 317 -25.50 25.80 16.11
N SER A 318 -24.26 25.36 16.32
CA SER A 318 -23.62 25.32 17.64
C SER A 318 -22.76 26.54 17.90
#